data_fd2c24e7ab7244f030b9a319bf56468d
#
_entry.id   fd2c24e7ab7244f030b9a319bf56468d
#
_cell.length_a   1.000
_cell.length_b   1.000
_cell.length_c   1.000
_cell.angle_alpha   90.00
_cell.angle_beta   90.00
_cell.angle_gamma   90.00
#
_symmetry.space_group_name_H-M   'P 1'
#
loop_
_entity.id
_entity.type
_entity.pdbx_description
1 polymer ?
#
loop_
_entity_poly.entity_id
_entity_poly.type
_entity_poly.pdbx_seq_one_letter_code
_entity_poly.pdbx_strand_id
1 'polypeptide(L)'
;MKKMNIGLVGAGFMGKAHMVAFSNMPKLFTDAPFIPVFKTVCDIVPEIAEDFKERYGFEKACTDWMDIINDPEIDIVSVCTPNSEHAAVSIAALKAGKHVICEKPIASTTEDAKAMAEAAAEAAKKGIVSMNGYQYRRVPAIDEAKKIIESGRLGELTNIRTQYLQSWSADPSSPLSWRFEKATAGSGTLGDIATHALDIAQYLAGNISEVVSIVKTYITERPVQE
;
A
#
# COMPACT_ATOMS: atom_id res chain seq x y z
N MET A 1 -11.88 23.82 4.63
CA MET A 1 -11.25 22.72 3.86
C MET A 1 -12.34 21.84 3.24
N LYS A 2 -12.10 21.31 2.03
CA LYS A 2 -12.99 20.37 1.38
C LYS A 2 -13.06 19.08 2.23
N LYS A 3 -14.25 18.47 2.38
CA LYS A 3 -14.37 17.11 2.92
C LYS A 3 -14.17 16.12 1.78
N MET A 4 -13.51 14.97 2.07
CA MET A 4 -13.40 13.86 1.14
C MET A 4 -13.77 12.57 1.84
N ASN A 5 -14.67 11.82 1.25
CA ASN A 5 -15.20 10.59 1.79
C ASN A 5 -14.26 9.42 1.46
N ILE A 6 -13.88 8.67 2.48
CA ILE A 6 -12.93 7.56 2.40
C ILE A 6 -13.70 6.24 2.46
N GLY A 7 -13.45 5.37 1.48
CA GLY A 7 -13.75 3.96 1.53
C GLY A 7 -12.47 3.16 1.85
N LEU A 8 -12.50 2.30 2.85
CA LEU A 8 -11.40 1.41 3.21
C LEU A 8 -11.74 -0.02 2.79
N VAL A 9 -10.84 -0.65 2.04
CA VAL A 9 -10.93 -2.09 1.71
C VAL A 9 -9.77 -2.83 2.37
N GLY A 10 -10.10 -3.73 3.30
CA GLY A 10 -9.15 -4.46 4.15
C GLY A 10 -8.93 -3.80 5.50
N ALA A 11 -9.58 -4.34 6.53
CA ALA A 11 -9.57 -3.84 7.91
C ALA A 11 -8.49 -4.51 8.79
N GLY A 12 -7.36 -4.91 8.18
CA GLY A 12 -6.21 -5.52 8.85
C GLY A 12 -5.25 -4.49 9.47
N PHE A 13 -4.01 -4.92 9.69
CA PHE A 13 -2.96 -4.07 10.28
C PHE A 13 -2.71 -2.78 9.48
N MET A 14 -2.60 -2.87 8.15
CA MET A 14 -2.39 -1.69 7.31
C MET A 14 -3.63 -0.80 7.24
N GLY A 15 -4.83 -1.38 7.26
CA GLY A 15 -6.07 -0.61 7.40
C GLY A 15 -6.06 0.28 8.65
N LYS A 16 -5.61 -0.27 9.81
CA LYS A 16 -5.43 0.51 11.06
C LYS A 16 -4.43 1.65 10.87
N ALA A 17 -3.29 1.38 10.25
CA ALA A 17 -2.27 2.39 10.01
C ALA A 17 -2.80 3.54 9.13
N HIS A 18 -3.53 3.22 8.06
CA HIS A 18 -4.13 4.22 7.18
C HIS A 18 -5.18 5.07 7.92
N MET A 19 -6.03 4.46 8.75
CA MET A 19 -7.03 5.21 9.53
C MET A 19 -6.39 6.16 10.54
N VAL A 20 -5.32 5.71 11.21
CA VAL A 20 -4.54 6.58 12.10
C VAL A 20 -3.92 7.74 11.33
N ALA A 21 -3.35 7.47 10.14
CA ALA A 21 -2.76 8.51 9.30
C ALA A 21 -3.80 9.53 8.82
N PHE A 22 -4.93 9.09 8.28
CA PHE A 22 -6.02 9.97 7.87
C PHE A 22 -6.59 10.78 9.03
N SER A 23 -6.82 10.15 10.19
CA SER A 23 -7.37 10.83 11.39
C SER A 23 -6.45 11.91 11.93
N ASN A 24 -5.13 11.74 11.80
CA ASN A 24 -4.13 12.67 12.31
C ASN A 24 -3.71 13.73 11.28
N MET A 25 -3.90 13.49 9.99
CA MET A 25 -3.47 14.40 8.93
C MET A 25 -3.92 15.84 9.17
N PRO A 26 -5.21 16.16 9.41
CA PRO A 26 -5.66 17.53 9.63
C PRO A 26 -5.24 18.12 10.98
N LYS A 27 -4.74 17.30 11.90
CA LYS A 27 -4.24 17.74 13.21
C LYS A 27 -2.73 18.05 13.17
N LEU A 28 -1.99 17.36 12.31
CA LEU A 28 -0.54 17.48 12.20
C LEU A 28 -0.13 18.51 11.14
N PHE A 29 -0.93 18.69 10.11
CA PHE A 29 -0.62 19.56 8.98
C PHE A 29 -1.62 20.72 8.91
N THR A 30 -1.13 21.93 9.09
CA THR A 30 -1.95 23.15 9.02
C THR A 30 -2.46 23.45 7.62
N ASP A 31 -1.79 22.93 6.61
CA ASP A 31 -2.08 23.04 5.18
C ASP A 31 -2.69 21.74 4.60
N ALA A 32 -3.26 20.89 5.45
CA ALA A 32 -3.92 19.66 5.02
C ALA A 32 -4.89 19.95 3.85
N PRO A 33 -4.82 19.18 2.73
CA PRO A 33 -5.57 19.50 1.52
C PRO A 33 -7.09 19.26 1.66
N PHE A 34 -7.49 18.39 2.60
CA PHE A 34 -8.89 18.04 2.85
C PHE A 34 -9.08 17.50 4.28
N ILE A 35 -10.34 17.41 4.68
CA ILE A 35 -10.77 16.72 5.91
C ILE A 35 -11.28 15.33 5.51
N PRO A 36 -10.68 14.23 5.99
CA PRO A 36 -11.18 12.89 5.73
C PRO A 36 -12.50 12.63 6.46
N VAL A 37 -13.44 12.02 5.77
CA VAL A 37 -14.70 11.50 6.33
C VAL A 37 -14.73 10.00 6.09
N PHE A 38 -14.83 9.21 7.15
CA PHE A 38 -14.83 7.76 7.07
C PHE A 38 -16.21 7.25 6.69
N LYS A 39 -16.41 6.96 5.40
CA LYS A 39 -17.71 6.62 4.84
C LYS A 39 -18.03 5.14 4.98
N THR A 40 -17.23 4.28 4.39
CA THR A 40 -17.50 2.84 4.36
C THR A 40 -16.20 2.05 4.57
N VAL A 41 -16.23 1.06 5.46
CA VAL A 41 -15.17 0.05 5.61
C VAL A 41 -15.66 -1.29 5.09
N CYS A 42 -14.79 -2.00 4.38
CA CYS A 42 -15.03 -3.34 3.85
C CYS A 42 -14.00 -4.33 4.36
N ASP A 43 -14.46 -5.46 4.89
CA ASP A 43 -13.64 -6.64 5.15
C ASP A 43 -14.47 -7.90 4.86
N ILE A 44 -13.84 -8.97 4.38
CA ILE A 44 -14.53 -10.24 4.11
C ILE A 44 -15.10 -10.90 5.36
N VAL A 45 -14.60 -10.52 6.54
CA VAL A 45 -15.08 -10.97 7.84
C VAL A 45 -15.99 -9.87 8.41
N PRO A 46 -17.31 -10.11 8.50
CA PRO A 46 -18.30 -9.10 8.92
C PRO A 46 -17.99 -8.47 10.28
N GLU A 47 -17.55 -9.29 11.23
CA GLU A 47 -17.25 -8.86 12.60
C GLU A 47 -16.07 -7.90 12.65
N ILE A 48 -15.07 -8.10 11.75
CA ILE A 48 -13.91 -7.21 11.62
C ILE A 48 -14.35 -5.86 11.02
N ALA A 49 -15.19 -5.90 9.98
CA ALA A 49 -15.70 -4.69 9.36
C ALA A 49 -16.54 -3.85 10.35
N GLU A 50 -17.39 -4.50 11.14
CA GLU A 50 -18.24 -3.83 12.13
C GLU A 50 -17.41 -3.25 13.31
N ASP A 51 -16.43 -4.02 13.87
CA ASP A 51 -15.50 -3.51 14.90
C ASP A 51 -14.73 -2.26 14.39
N PHE A 52 -14.31 -2.29 13.12
CA PHE A 52 -13.64 -1.15 12.51
C PHE A 52 -14.54 0.06 12.35
N LYS A 53 -15.78 -0.16 11.91
CA LYS A 53 -16.78 0.89 11.79
C LYS A 53 -16.99 1.60 13.14
N GLU A 54 -17.23 0.86 14.20
CA GLU A 54 -17.43 1.40 15.54
C GLU A 54 -16.19 2.14 16.05
N ARG A 55 -15.01 1.50 15.91
CA ARG A 55 -13.76 2.02 16.46
C ARG A 55 -13.26 3.28 15.77
N TYR A 56 -13.40 3.37 14.45
CA TYR A 56 -12.90 4.50 13.66
C TYR A 56 -13.98 5.48 13.21
N GLY A 57 -15.23 5.20 13.50
CA GLY A 57 -16.36 6.08 13.20
C GLY A 57 -16.74 6.09 11.72
N PHE A 58 -16.67 4.94 11.04
CA PHE A 58 -17.25 4.81 9.71
C PHE A 58 -18.77 4.83 9.77
N GLU A 59 -19.40 5.39 8.74
CA GLU A 59 -20.87 5.40 8.65
C GLU A 59 -21.43 4.01 8.35
N LYS A 60 -20.72 3.23 7.51
CA LYS A 60 -21.15 1.90 7.05
C LYS A 60 -20.03 0.87 7.16
N ALA A 61 -20.42 -0.40 7.34
CA ALA A 61 -19.57 -1.59 7.13
C ALA A 61 -20.17 -2.47 6.05
N CYS A 62 -19.35 -3.13 5.25
CA CYS A 62 -19.78 -4.09 4.22
C CYS A 62 -18.76 -5.23 4.08
N THR A 63 -19.15 -6.29 3.35
CA THR A 63 -18.28 -7.44 3.06
C THR A 63 -17.95 -7.58 1.58
N ASP A 64 -18.60 -6.81 0.72
CA ASP A 64 -18.28 -6.69 -0.70
C ASP A 64 -17.69 -5.32 -1.00
N TRP A 65 -16.45 -5.27 -1.46
CA TRP A 65 -15.79 -4.01 -1.81
C TRP A 65 -16.45 -3.30 -2.99
N MET A 66 -17.28 -4.00 -3.79
CA MET A 66 -18.07 -3.36 -4.84
C MET A 66 -19.06 -2.33 -4.31
N ASP A 67 -19.51 -2.47 -3.06
CA ASP A 67 -20.36 -1.45 -2.41
C ASP A 67 -19.63 -0.11 -2.29
N ILE A 68 -18.32 -0.14 -2.01
CA ILE A 68 -17.46 1.07 -1.98
C ILE A 68 -17.28 1.64 -3.38
N ILE A 69 -17.06 0.79 -4.39
CA ILE A 69 -16.84 1.24 -5.76
C ILE A 69 -18.09 1.90 -6.33
N ASN A 70 -19.24 1.32 -6.06
CA ASN A 70 -20.54 1.76 -6.58
C ASN A 70 -21.14 2.95 -5.80
N ASP A 71 -20.63 3.28 -4.61
CA ASP A 71 -21.11 4.43 -3.83
C ASP A 71 -20.57 5.73 -4.44
N PRO A 72 -21.46 6.59 -5.03
CA PRO A 72 -21.05 7.84 -5.68
C PRO A 72 -20.52 8.89 -4.68
N GLU A 73 -20.78 8.72 -3.40
CA GLU A 73 -20.31 9.66 -2.37
C GLU A 73 -18.86 9.41 -1.96
N ILE A 74 -18.26 8.25 -2.29
CA ILE A 74 -16.87 7.96 -1.95
C ILE A 74 -15.92 8.61 -2.95
N ASP A 75 -15.01 9.44 -2.45
CA ASP A 75 -13.99 10.16 -3.21
C ASP A 75 -12.67 9.37 -3.33
N ILE A 76 -12.25 8.72 -2.23
CA ILE A 76 -10.95 8.04 -2.10
C ILE A 76 -11.17 6.60 -1.65
N VAL A 77 -10.53 5.66 -2.35
CA VAL A 77 -10.47 4.25 -1.94
C VAL A 77 -9.07 3.94 -1.41
N SER A 78 -9.02 3.48 -0.17
CA SER A 78 -7.81 3.01 0.50
C SER A 78 -7.78 1.48 0.46
N VAL A 79 -6.81 0.90 -0.28
CA VAL A 79 -6.71 -0.54 -0.52
C VAL A 79 -5.63 -1.12 0.37
N CYS A 80 -6.03 -1.91 1.37
CA CYS A 80 -5.19 -2.52 2.39
C CYS A 80 -5.41 -4.04 2.48
N THR A 81 -5.82 -4.65 1.40
CA THR A 81 -6.09 -6.08 1.24
C THR A 81 -4.80 -6.91 1.13
N PRO A 82 -4.86 -8.23 1.07
CA PRO A 82 -3.77 -9.05 0.55
C PRO A 82 -3.41 -8.68 -0.90
N ASN A 83 -2.16 -8.95 -1.29
CA ASN A 83 -1.57 -8.48 -2.56
C ASN A 83 -2.35 -8.93 -3.80
N SER A 84 -2.99 -10.11 -3.77
CA SER A 84 -3.80 -10.64 -4.87
C SER A 84 -4.98 -9.76 -5.25
N GLU A 85 -5.51 -8.99 -4.30
CA GLU A 85 -6.70 -8.17 -4.49
C GLU A 85 -6.38 -6.73 -4.93
N HIS A 86 -5.13 -6.30 -4.81
CA HIS A 86 -4.74 -4.91 -5.09
C HIS A 86 -5.18 -4.45 -6.47
N ALA A 87 -4.94 -5.27 -7.50
CA ALA A 87 -5.23 -4.90 -8.88
C ALA A 87 -6.74 -4.80 -9.13
N ALA A 88 -7.51 -5.79 -8.72
CA ALA A 88 -8.95 -5.81 -8.95
C ALA A 88 -9.63 -4.57 -8.34
N VAL A 89 -9.39 -4.31 -7.06
CA VAL A 89 -9.99 -3.20 -6.33
C VAL A 89 -9.52 -1.85 -6.88
N SER A 90 -8.20 -1.69 -7.07
CA SER A 90 -7.64 -0.40 -7.52
C SER A 90 -8.09 -0.03 -8.93
N ILE A 91 -8.08 -0.98 -9.87
CA ILE A 91 -8.51 -0.74 -11.25
C ILE A 91 -10.01 -0.39 -11.30
N ALA A 92 -10.85 -1.10 -10.51
CA ALA A 92 -12.26 -0.80 -10.43
C ALA A 92 -12.51 0.62 -9.87
N ALA A 93 -11.81 1.00 -8.80
CA ALA A 93 -11.92 2.32 -8.20
C ALA A 93 -11.49 3.44 -9.17
N LEU A 94 -10.36 3.28 -9.85
CA LEU A 94 -9.87 4.24 -10.84
C LEU A 94 -10.86 4.41 -12.02
N LYS A 95 -11.42 3.30 -12.54
CA LYS A 95 -12.44 3.34 -13.59
C LYS A 95 -13.73 4.03 -13.13
N ALA A 96 -14.09 3.88 -11.85
CA ALA A 96 -15.23 4.57 -11.26
C ALA A 96 -14.96 6.07 -10.94
N GLY A 97 -13.75 6.57 -11.25
CA GLY A 97 -13.39 7.98 -11.04
C GLY A 97 -13.00 8.32 -9.61
N LYS A 98 -12.60 7.34 -8.81
CA LYS A 98 -12.18 7.54 -7.41
C LYS A 98 -10.67 7.64 -7.32
N HIS A 99 -10.16 8.50 -6.43
CA HIS A 99 -8.76 8.50 -6.05
C HIS A 99 -8.40 7.20 -5.34
N VAL A 100 -7.18 6.71 -5.53
CA VAL A 100 -6.73 5.44 -4.94
C VAL A 100 -5.43 5.61 -4.19
N ILE A 101 -5.38 5.07 -2.98
CA ILE A 101 -4.14 4.74 -2.28
C ILE A 101 -4.13 3.23 -2.07
N CYS A 102 -3.14 2.55 -2.67
CA CYS A 102 -3.00 1.10 -2.57
C CYS A 102 -1.72 0.74 -1.82
N GLU A 103 -1.80 -0.21 -0.91
CA GLU A 103 -0.63 -0.73 -0.22
C GLU A 103 0.36 -1.41 -1.18
N LYS A 104 1.59 -1.49 -0.69
CA LYS A 104 2.69 -2.19 -1.39
C LYS A 104 2.61 -3.73 -1.13
N PRO A 105 3.18 -4.54 -2.03
CA PRO A 105 3.64 -4.22 -3.38
C PRO A 105 2.46 -3.81 -4.26
N ILE A 106 2.71 -3.18 -5.38
CA ILE A 106 1.63 -2.68 -6.24
C ILE A 106 0.64 -3.79 -6.65
N ALA A 107 1.15 -4.99 -6.93
CA ALA A 107 0.36 -6.18 -7.27
C ALA A 107 1.15 -7.45 -6.94
N SER A 108 0.48 -8.61 -7.04
CA SER A 108 1.11 -9.93 -6.88
C SER A 108 1.80 -10.44 -8.16
N THR A 109 1.42 -9.94 -9.34
CA THR A 109 1.99 -10.29 -10.64
C THR A 109 2.43 -9.06 -11.43
N THR A 110 3.32 -9.24 -12.40
CA THR A 110 3.78 -8.18 -13.29
C THR A 110 2.66 -7.72 -14.24
N GLU A 111 1.82 -8.63 -14.67
CA GLU A 111 0.66 -8.39 -15.53
C GLU A 111 -0.34 -7.46 -14.84
N ASP A 112 -0.69 -7.76 -13.61
CA ASP A 112 -1.57 -6.93 -12.77
C ASP A 112 -0.96 -5.54 -12.52
N ALA A 113 0.34 -5.49 -12.23
CA ALA A 113 1.03 -4.21 -12.01
C ALA A 113 0.98 -3.32 -13.27
N LYS A 114 1.14 -3.89 -14.47
CA LYS A 114 0.99 -3.17 -15.74
C LYS A 114 -0.43 -2.67 -15.94
N ALA A 115 -1.42 -3.54 -15.72
CA ALA A 115 -2.83 -3.16 -15.84
C ALA A 115 -3.22 -2.04 -14.87
N MET A 116 -2.70 -2.07 -13.64
CA MET A 116 -2.88 -0.98 -12.67
C MET A 116 -2.23 0.33 -13.16
N ALA A 117 -1.01 0.26 -13.69
CA ALA A 117 -0.31 1.43 -14.23
C ALA A 117 -1.06 2.06 -15.41
N GLU A 118 -1.60 1.25 -16.32
CA GLU A 118 -2.42 1.70 -17.44
C GLU A 118 -3.71 2.36 -16.95
N ALA A 119 -4.43 1.74 -16.01
CA ALA A 119 -5.64 2.30 -15.42
C ALA A 119 -5.36 3.63 -14.70
N ALA A 120 -4.23 3.73 -13.99
CA ALA A 120 -3.79 4.95 -13.32
C ALA A 120 -3.47 6.06 -14.32
N ALA A 121 -2.79 5.74 -15.43
CA ALA A 121 -2.48 6.70 -16.49
C ALA A 121 -3.77 7.27 -17.16
N GLU A 122 -4.76 6.43 -17.43
CA GLU A 122 -6.05 6.87 -17.97
C GLU A 122 -6.84 7.71 -16.95
N ALA A 123 -6.84 7.32 -15.67
CA ALA A 123 -7.50 8.07 -14.61
C ALA A 123 -6.86 9.46 -14.39
N ALA A 124 -5.54 9.54 -14.50
CA ALA A 124 -4.79 10.80 -14.34
C ALA A 124 -5.19 11.86 -15.37
N LYS A 125 -5.56 11.47 -16.59
CA LYS A 125 -6.10 12.39 -17.64
C LYS A 125 -7.39 13.10 -17.20
N LYS A 126 -8.09 12.51 -16.21
CA LYS A 126 -9.34 13.05 -15.64
C LYS A 126 -9.11 13.74 -14.29
N GLY A 127 -7.85 13.95 -13.87
CA GLY A 127 -7.50 14.55 -12.59
C GLY A 127 -7.61 13.60 -11.39
N ILE A 128 -7.77 12.29 -11.62
CA ILE A 128 -7.79 11.28 -10.58
C ILE A 128 -6.36 10.96 -10.16
N VAL A 129 -6.11 10.95 -8.87
CA VAL A 129 -4.79 10.67 -8.27
C VAL A 129 -4.76 9.22 -7.79
N SER A 130 -3.69 8.51 -8.12
CA SER A 130 -3.38 7.20 -7.58
C SER A 130 -2.00 7.20 -6.93
N MET A 131 -1.86 6.49 -5.81
CA MET A 131 -0.61 6.39 -5.07
C MET A 131 -0.42 4.95 -4.57
N ASN A 132 0.82 4.48 -4.60
CA ASN A 132 1.21 3.22 -3.95
C ASN A 132 1.90 3.50 -2.60
N GLY A 133 1.69 2.63 -1.62
CA GLY A 133 2.05 2.81 -0.21
C GLY A 133 3.54 2.73 0.12
N TYR A 134 4.43 3.29 -0.69
CA TYR A 134 5.86 3.39 -0.39
C TYR A 134 6.16 4.57 0.56
N GLN A 135 5.71 4.46 1.80
CA GLN A 135 5.77 5.51 2.81
C GLN A 135 7.18 5.92 3.23
N TYR A 136 8.18 5.05 3.07
CA TYR A 136 9.55 5.38 3.47
C TYR A 136 10.16 6.56 2.72
N ARG A 137 9.69 6.87 1.51
CA ARG A 137 10.08 8.10 0.79
C ARG A 137 9.73 9.39 1.57
N ARG A 138 8.80 9.29 2.54
CA ARG A 138 8.34 10.42 3.36
C ARG A 138 8.97 10.47 4.75
N VAL A 139 9.90 9.56 5.05
CA VAL A 139 10.71 9.65 6.27
C VAL A 139 11.65 10.86 6.14
N PRO A 140 11.66 11.81 7.09
CA PRO A 140 12.41 13.05 6.95
C PRO A 140 13.90 12.86 6.66
N ALA A 141 14.52 11.82 7.23
CA ALA A 141 15.93 11.50 6.95
C ALA A 141 16.17 11.04 5.51
N ILE A 142 15.23 10.30 4.91
CA ILE A 142 15.30 9.86 3.51
C ILE A 142 15.08 11.04 2.56
N ASP A 143 14.13 11.92 2.89
CA ASP A 143 13.86 13.13 2.12
C ASP A 143 15.07 14.08 2.15
N GLU A 144 15.71 14.26 3.31
CA GLU A 144 16.94 15.06 3.43
C GLU A 144 18.11 14.41 2.66
N ALA A 145 18.28 13.09 2.73
CA ALA A 145 19.28 12.38 1.93
C ALA A 145 19.09 12.63 0.42
N LYS A 146 17.83 12.61 -0.05
CA LYS A 146 17.50 12.95 -1.45
C LYS A 146 17.95 14.36 -1.82
N LYS A 147 17.65 15.35 -0.99
CA LYS A 147 18.06 16.75 -1.19
C LYS A 147 19.60 16.91 -1.24
N ILE A 148 20.31 16.20 -0.35
CA ILE A 148 21.78 16.21 -0.34
C ILE A 148 22.34 15.66 -1.67
N ILE A 149 21.79 14.57 -2.17
CA ILE A 149 22.17 13.96 -3.45
C ILE A 149 21.88 14.93 -4.59
N GLU A 150 20.66 15.47 -4.67
CA GLU A 150 20.23 16.38 -5.74
C GLU A 150 21.00 17.70 -5.75
N SER A 151 21.49 18.15 -4.59
CA SER A 151 22.33 19.34 -4.49
C SER A 151 23.75 19.15 -5.06
N GLY A 152 24.13 17.92 -5.42
CA GLY A 152 25.47 17.60 -5.92
C GLY A 152 26.57 17.55 -4.85
N ARG A 153 26.24 17.70 -3.56
CA ARG A 153 27.23 17.71 -2.46
C ARG A 153 28.04 16.42 -2.33
N LEU A 154 27.46 15.28 -2.77
CA LEU A 154 28.14 13.99 -2.76
C LEU A 154 28.91 13.70 -4.06
N GLY A 155 28.80 14.56 -5.06
CA GLY A 155 29.29 14.26 -6.40
C GLY A 155 28.44 13.19 -7.10
N GLU A 156 29.05 12.46 -8.03
CA GLU A 156 28.40 11.37 -8.73
C GLU A 156 28.25 10.13 -7.84
N LEU A 157 27.05 9.55 -7.81
CA LEU A 157 26.82 8.30 -7.08
C LEU A 157 27.39 7.12 -7.87
N THR A 158 28.35 6.44 -7.29
CA THR A 158 29.03 5.28 -7.90
C THR A 158 28.48 3.95 -7.37
N ASN A 159 27.88 3.93 -6.19
CA ASN A 159 27.35 2.71 -5.57
C ASN A 159 26.25 3.05 -4.58
N ILE A 160 25.24 2.19 -4.49
CA ILE A 160 24.23 2.21 -3.44
C ILE A 160 24.08 0.81 -2.86
N ARG A 161 23.96 0.68 -1.56
CA ARG A 161 23.65 -0.56 -0.87
C ARG A 161 22.45 -0.34 0.02
N THR A 162 21.43 -1.18 -0.15
CA THR A 162 20.24 -1.17 0.69
C THR A 162 20.05 -2.50 1.37
N GLN A 163 19.56 -2.47 2.60
CA GLN A 163 19.30 -3.66 3.39
C GLN A 163 18.06 -3.43 4.24
N TYR A 164 17.15 -4.41 4.23
CA TYR A 164 16.01 -4.40 5.10
C TYR A 164 15.79 -5.80 5.68
N LEU A 165 16.16 -5.96 6.95
CA LEU A 165 16.11 -7.23 7.66
C LEU A 165 15.05 -7.15 8.76
N GLN A 166 14.25 -8.20 8.87
CA GLN A 166 13.24 -8.36 9.92
C GLN A 166 13.28 -9.78 10.48
N SER A 167 13.02 -9.93 11.78
CA SER A 167 13.09 -11.21 12.49
C SER A 167 11.73 -11.89 12.69
N TRP A 168 10.61 -11.19 12.45
CA TRP A 168 9.28 -11.70 12.76
C TRP A 168 8.91 -13.05 12.09
N SER A 169 9.54 -13.36 10.96
CA SER A 169 9.31 -14.60 10.22
C SER A 169 10.47 -15.59 10.30
N ALA A 170 11.48 -15.33 11.13
CA ALA A 170 12.69 -16.14 11.20
C ALA A 170 12.48 -17.45 11.97
N ASP A 171 11.49 -17.53 12.86
CA ASP A 171 11.16 -18.74 13.58
C ASP A 171 10.32 -19.68 12.72
N PRO A 172 10.78 -20.90 12.41
CA PRO A 172 10.03 -21.87 11.63
C PRO A 172 8.75 -22.37 12.33
N SER A 173 8.66 -22.25 13.65
CA SER A 173 7.44 -22.61 14.41
C SER A 173 6.34 -21.56 14.32
N SER A 174 6.63 -20.37 13.79
CA SER A 174 5.60 -19.35 13.55
C SER A 174 4.56 -19.84 12.54
N PRO A 175 3.26 -19.61 12.82
CA PRO A 175 2.20 -20.14 11.97
C PRO A 175 2.24 -19.61 10.54
N LEU A 176 1.70 -20.42 9.63
CA LEU A 176 1.48 -20.01 8.25
C LEU A 176 0.57 -18.76 8.21
N SER A 177 0.98 -17.77 7.49
CA SER A 177 0.13 -16.61 7.16
C SER A 177 0.04 -16.44 5.64
N TRP A 178 -0.94 -15.70 5.17
CA TRP A 178 -1.13 -15.42 3.75
C TRP A 178 0.15 -14.86 3.06
N ARG A 179 1.03 -14.20 3.83
CA ARG A 179 2.32 -13.66 3.31
C ARG A 179 3.30 -14.73 2.85
N PHE A 180 3.13 -15.97 3.30
CA PHE A 180 3.96 -17.11 2.92
C PHE A 180 3.31 -17.98 1.85
N GLU A 181 2.07 -17.70 1.47
CA GLU A 181 1.34 -18.41 0.43
C GLU A 181 1.58 -17.72 -0.93
N LYS A 182 2.20 -18.44 -1.86
CA LYS A 182 2.56 -17.88 -3.17
C LYS A 182 1.34 -17.36 -3.96
N ALA A 183 0.20 -18.03 -3.84
CA ALA A 183 -1.03 -17.62 -4.55
C ALA A 183 -1.55 -16.25 -4.10
N THR A 184 -1.42 -15.94 -2.80
CA THR A 184 -1.94 -14.72 -2.19
C THR A 184 -0.89 -13.59 -2.15
N ALA A 185 0.36 -13.94 -1.77
CA ALA A 185 1.44 -12.96 -1.60
C ALA A 185 2.24 -12.71 -2.89
N GLY A 186 2.22 -13.64 -3.85
CA GLY A 186 3.00 -13.54 -5.09
C GLY A 186 4.48 -13.82 -4.87
N SER A 187 5.26 -12.81 -4.55
CA SER A 187 6.73 -12.86 -4.45
C SER A 187 7.28 -13.00 -3.02
N GLY A 188 6.42 -13.28 -2.04
CA GLY A 188 6.82 -13.49 -0.63
C GLY A 188 7.64 -12.33 -0.06
N THR A 189 8.76 -12.63 0.60
CA THR A 189 9.63 -11.61 1.23
C THR A 189 10.17 -10.58 0.24
N LEU A 190 10.34 -10.93 -1.03
CA LEU A 190 10.76 -9.98 -2.06
C LEU A 190 9.73 -8.86 -2.21
N GLY A 191 8.45 -9.19 -2.34
CA GLY A 191 7.37 -8.20 -2.43
C GLY A 191 7.02 -7.56 -1.08
N ASP A 192 7.10 -8.29 0.03
CA ASP A 192 6.73 -7.73 1.32
C ASP A 192 7.79 -6.78 1.90
N ILE A 193 9.08 -7.14 1.82
CA ILE A 193 10.18 -6.42 2.49
C ILE A 193 11.16 -5.79 1.51
N ALA A 194 11.71 -6.57 0.57
CA ALA A 194 12.76 -6.07 -0.32
C ALA A 194 12.25 -4.98 -1.27
N THR A 195 10.95 -4.94 -1.56
CA THR A 195 10.33 -3.88 -2.36
C THR A 195 10.57 -2.49 -1.76
N HIS A 196 10.61 -2.35 -0.43
CA HIS A 196 10.95 -1.09 0.23
C HIS A 196 12.42 -0.69 0.01
N ALA A 197 13.34 -1.65 0.10
CA ALA A 197 14.76 -1.41 -0.15
C ALA A 197 15.01 -0.99 -1.60
N LEU A 198 14.34 -1.66 -2.55
CA LEU A 198 14.39 -1.33 -3.97
C LEU A 198 13.79 0.04 -4.27
N ASP A 199 12.66 0.37 -3.63
CA ASP A 199 12.01 1.66 -3.78
C ASP A 199 12.88 2.82 -3.29
N ILE A 200 13.54 2.67 -2.13
CA ILE A 200 14.49 3.66 -1.61
C ILE A 200 15.68 3.81 -2.54
N ALA A 201 16.23 2.68 -3.06
CA ALA A 201 17.34 2.74 -4.01
C ALA A 201 16.97 3.54 -5.26
N GLN A 202 15.82 3.27 -5.84
CA GLN A 202 15.33 4.01 -7.01
C GLN A 202 15.01 5.47 -6.68
N TYR A 203 14.43 5.73 -5.53
CA TYR A 203 14.11 7.09 -5.08
C TYR A 203 15.37 7.94 -4.93
N LEU A 204 16.44 7.38 -4.38
CA LEU A 204 17.69 8.11 -4.11
C LEU A 204 18.61 8.16 -5.33
N ALA A 205 18.77 7.06 -6.07
CA ALA A 205 19.79 6.91 -7.11
C ALA A 205 19.25 6.83 -8.55
N GLY A 206 17.92 6.80 -8.73
CA GLY A 206 17.30 6.73 -10.05
C GLY A 206 16.90 5.32 -10.47
N ASN A 207 16.46 5.17 -11.71
CA ASN A 207 15.88 3.92 -12.21
C ASN A 207 16.93 2.82 -12.35
N ILE A 208 16.52 1.58 -12.06
CA ILE A 208 17.31 0.37 -12.27
C ILE A 208 17.21 -0.03 -13.75
N SER A 209 18.35 -0.20 -14.41
CA SER A 209 18.43 -0.61 -15.81
C SER A 209 18.51 -2.13 -16.00
N GLU A 210 19.24 -2.81 -15.10
CA GLU A 210 19.47 -4.24 -15.18
C GLU A 210 19.41 -4.88 -13.80
N VAL A 211 18.95 -6.14 -13.73
CA VAL A 211 18.84 -6.90 -12.47
C VAL A 211 19.42 -8.29 -12.63
N VAL A 212 20.25 -8.70 -11.67
CA VAL A 212 20.61 -10.11 -11.44
C VAL A 212 20.16 -10.46 -10.02
N SER A 213 19.47 -11.57 -9.85
CA SER A 213 18.89 -11.95 -8.57
C SER A 213 19.16 -13.41 -8.23
N ILE A 214 19.41 -13.66 -6.94
CA ILE A 214 19.44 -15.01 -6.37
C ILE A 214 18.39 -15.03 -5.25
N VAL A 215 17.42 -15.93 -5.35
CA VAL A 215 16.35 -16.11 -4.38
C VAL A 215 16.45 -17.50 -3.76
N LYS A 216 16.35 -17.57 -2.42
CA LYS A 216 16.34 -18.83 -1.69
C LYS A 216 15.26 -18.79 -0.61
N THR A 217 14.41 -19.82 -0.55
CA THR A 217 13.49 -20.07 0.55
C THR A 217 14.19 -20.89 1.62
N TYR A 218 14.33 -20.37 2.82
CA TYR A 218 15.00 -21.07 3.93
C TYR A 218 14.03 -21.90 4.75
N ILE A 219 12.79 -21.43 4.96
CA ILE A 219 11.74 -22.12 5.70
C ILE A 219 10.69 -22.54 4.70
N THR A 220 10.61 -23.84 4.43
CA THR A 220 9.75 -24.43 3.39
C THR A 220 8.42 -24.94 3.95
N GLU A 221 8.29 -25.09 5.27
CA GLU A 221 7.12 -25.61 5.93
C GLU A 221 6.82 -24.78 7.19
N ARG A 222 5.55 -24.56 7.47
CA ARG A 222 5.08 -23.87 8.68
C ARG A 222 3.81 -24.52 9.21
N PRO A 223 3.59 -24.51 10.54
CA PRO A 223 2.35 -25.00 11.12
C PRO A 223 1.16 -24.16 10.63
N VAL A 224 0.06 -24.85 10.29
CA VAL A 224 -1.24 -24.22 10.03
C VAL A 224 -1.94 -23.99 11.36
N GLN A 225 -2.50 -22.83 11.60
CA GLN A 225 -3.39 -22.62 12.74
C GLN A 225 -4.73 -23.30 12.45
N GLU A 226 -5.16 -24.16 13.37
CA GLU A 226 -6.52 -24.73 13.36
C GLU A 226 -7.58 -23.67 13.73
#